data_9d318c798b6fa52fd2e38b3988ebd2fa
#
_entry.id   9d318c798b6fa52fd2e38b3988ebd2fa
#
_cell.length_a   1.000
_cell.length_b   1.000
_cell.length_c   1.000
_cell.angle_alpha   90.00
_cell.angle_beta   90.00
_cell.angle_gamma   90.00
#
_symmetry.space_group_name_H-M   'P 1'
#
loop_
_entity.id
_entity.type
_entity.pdbx_description
1 polymer ?
#
loop_
_entity_poly.entity_id
_entity_poly.type
_entity_poly.pdbx_seq_one_letter_code
_entity_poly.pdbx_strand_id
1 'polypeptide(L)'
;MNQRILTLRDALATRPPRIAYPEGTNPIILSAVRQLADWQAARPVLVADSPTAVKQAAADAGVSLDGIEIMTMPHQHYTLPTNTTDTSSLTYAAQLLHNGTCDAMVAGIDHPTTAVLRAALKVVGLAPGVRYASSFFVMDTPHFAGGEDGLLIFADCGMNIAPDAAGLAAIAEASALSATRLGWQPRVALLSYSTLGSAGGQSVETVRRALAEAQANQPKLLVDGELKLDAARVPT
;
A
#
# COMPACT_ATOMS: atom_id res chain seq x y z
N MET A 1 15.79 6.76 -11.37
CA MET A 1 15.19 5.96 -10.27
C MET A 1 16.02 6.20 -9.03
N ASN A 2 15.40 6.49 -7.91
CA ASN A 2 16.09 6.80 -6.65
C ASN A 2 16.94 5.63 -6.17
N GLN A 3 18.14 5.89 -5.64
CA GLN A 3 19.10 4.86 -5.19
C GLN A 3 18.53 3.97 -4.07
N ARG A 4 17.71 4.54 -3.18
CA ARG A 4 17.03 3.78 -2.12
C ARG A 4 16.04 2.74 -2.68
N ILE A 5 15.32 3.09 -3.76
CA ILE A 5 14.41 2.15 -4.44
C ILE A 5 15.21 1.00 -5.06
N LEU A 6 16.37 1.29 -5.65
CA LEU A 6 17.29 0.27 -6.18
C LEU A 6 17.80 -0.66 -5.07
N THR A 7 18.20 -0.09 -3.94
CA THR A 7 18.67 -0.87 -2.77
C THR A 7 17.55 -1.78 -2.22
N LEU A 8 16.31 -1.29 -2.15
CA LEU A 8 15.15 -2.12 -1.74
C LEU A 8 14.91 -3.27 -2.73
N ARG A 9 14.98 -2.99 -4.04
CA ARG A 9 14.88 -4.04 -5.07
C ARG A 9 15.95 -5.10 -4.91
N ASP A 10 17.20 -4.70 -4.72
CA ASP A 10 18.32 -5.63 -4.59
C ASP A 10 18.23 -6.46 -3.30
N ALA A 11 17.71 -5.89 -2.22
CA ALA A 11 17.40 -6.63 -0.99
C ALA A 11 16.29 -7.68 -1.20
N LEU A 12 15.27 -7.36 -1.98
CA LEU A 12 14.19 -8.31 -2.33
C LEU A 12 14.69 -9.47 -3.19
N ALA A 13 15.69 -9.27 -4.02
CA ALA A 13 16.26 -10.32 -4.87
C ALA A 13 16.89 -11.47 -4.07
N THR A 14 17.28 -11.25 -2.81
CA THR A 14 17.81 -12.31 -1.92
C THR A 14 16.70 -13.27 -1.44
N ARG A 15 15.46 -12.78 -1.29
CA ARG A 15 14.27 -13.54 -0.91
C ARG A 15 13.05 -12.92 -1.60
N PRO A 16 12.87 -13.17 -2.91
CA PRO A 16 11.80 -12.53 -3.66
C PRO A 16 10.43 -12.95 -3.12
N PRO A 17 9.56 -11.97 -2.78
CA PRO A 17 8.22 -12.24 -2.26
C PRO A 17 7.33 -12.84 -3.34
N ARG A 18 6.38 -13.69 -2.91
CA ARG A 18 5.28 -14.15 -3.77
C ARG A 18 4.19 -13.09 -3.79
N ILE A 19 3.91 -12.56 -4.97
CA ILE A 19 2.93 -11.49 -5.15
C ILE A 19 1.79 -11.98 -6.06
N ALA A 20 0.55 -11.94 -5.55
CA ALA A 20 -0.64 -12.31 -6.29
C ALA A 20 -1.14 -11.16 -7.17
N TYR A 21 -1.46 -11.47 -8.43
CA TYR A 21 -2.01 -10.56 -9.43
C TYR A 21 -3.36 -11.11 -9.91
N PRO A 22 -4.50 -10.60 -9.42
CA PRO A 22 -5.84 -11.12 -9.76
C PRO A 22 -6.30 -10.77 -11.18
N GLU A 23 -5.58 -9.91 -11.87
CA GLU A 23 -5.85 -9.46 -13.24
C GLU A 23 -4.89 -10.12 -14.23
N GLY A 24 -4.72 -11.45 -14.07
CA GLY A 24 -3.68 -12.25 -14.71
C GLY A 24 -3.75 -12.36 -16.23
N THR A 25 -4.82 -11.88 -16.86
CA THR A 25 -4.97 -11.83 -18.33
C THR A 25 -4.71 -10.44 -18.92
N ASN A 26 -4.51 -9.41 -18.05
CA ASN A 26 -4.28 -8.06 -18.53
C ASN A 26 -2.86 -7.91 -19.11
N PRO A 27 -2.67 -7.40 -20.33
CA PRO A 27 -1.36 -7.33 -20.99
C PRO A 27 -0.35 -6.43 -20.26
N ILE A 28 -0.81 -5.39 -19.54
CA ILE A 28 0.06 -4.54 -18.75
C ILE A 28 0.59 -5.32 -17.54
N ILE A 29 -0.28 -6.08 -16.86
CA ILE A 29 0.12 -6.96 -15.76
C ILE A 29 1.10 -8.02 -16.26
N LEU A 30 0.82 -8.69 -17.39
CA LEU A 30 1.71 -9.70 -17.96
C LEU A 30 3.10 -9.13 -18.24
N SER A 31 3.20 -7.95 -18.82
CA SER A 31 4.48 -7.27 -19.08
C SER A 31 5.20 -6.91 -17.77
N ALA A 32 4.48 -6.40 -16.77
CA ALA A 32 5.04 -6.02 -15.48
C ALA A 32 5.56 -7.23 -14.69
N VAL A 33 4.80 -8.33 -14.64
CA VAL A 33 5.22 -9.54 -13.91
C VAL A 33 6.41 -10.21 -14.58
N ARG A 34 6.52 -10.18 -15.93
CA ARG A 34 7.71 -10.64 -16.62
C ARG A 34 8.94 -9.86 -16.21
N GLN A 35 8.85 -8.53 -16.20
CA GLN A 35 9.95 -7.67 -15.79
C GLN A 35 10.37 -7.90 -14.33
N LEU A 36 9.40 -8.09 -13.41
CA LEU A 36 9.69 -8.39 -12.01
C LEU A 36 10.37 -9.75 -11.83
N ALA A 37 9.96 -10.75 -12.62
CA ALA A 37 10.58 -12.07 -12.62
C ALA A 37 12.01 -12.01 -13.17
N ASP A 38 12.26 -11.29 -14.26
CA ASP A 38 13.58 -11.09 -14.86
C ASP A 38 14.54 -10.37 -13.90
N TRP A 39 14.03 -9.41 -13.14
CA TRP A 39 14.80 -8.71 -12.08
C TRP A 39 14.97 -9.55 -10.82
N GLN A 40 14.31 -10.69 -10.72
CA GLN A 40 14.23 -11.50 -9.49
C GLN A 40 13.71 -10.71 -8.28
N ALA A 41 12.97 -9.61 -8.53
CA ALA A 41 12.43 -8.73 -7.49
C ALA A 41 11.17 -9.30 -6.85
N ALA A 42 10.49 -10.23 -7.51
CA ALA A 42 9.33 -10.94 -7.00
C ALA A 42 9.21 -12.34 -7.65
N ARG A 43 8.40 -13.20 -7.03
CA ARG A 43 7.85 -14.43 -7.61
C ARG A 43 6.36 -14.17 -7.91
N PRO A 44 6.03 -13.70 -9.13
CA PRO A 44 4.66 -13.38 -9.48
C PRO A 44 3.78 -14.63 -9.52
N VAL A 45 2.54 -14.48 -9.06
CA VAL A 45 1.48 -15.48 -9.10
C VAL A 45 0.28 -14.86 -9.83
N LEU A 46 0.05 -15.27 -11.07
CA LEU A 46 -1.10 -14.82 -11.85
C LEU A 46 -2.34 -15.59 -11.41
N VAL A 47 -3.39 -14.89 -11.04
CA VAL A 47 -4.67 -15.49 -10.68
C VAL A 47 -5.67 -15.26 -11.81
N ALA A 48 -6.33 -16.34 -12.25
CA ALA A 48 -7.33 -16.28 -13.31
C ALA A 48 -8.31 -17.47 -13.25
N ASP A 49 -9.42 -17.38 -13.95
CA ASP A 49 -10.40 -18.47 -14.08
C ASP A 49 -9.83 -19.65 -14.87
N SER A 50 -8.94 -19.41 -15.83
CA SER A 50 -8.39 -20.41 -16.72
C SER A 50 -6.92 -20.17 -17.05
N PRO A 51 -6.06 -21.18 -16.85
CA PRO A 51 -4.66 -21.11 -17.30
C PRO A 51 -4.54 -20.91 -18.81
N THR A 52 -5.49 -21.44 -19.59
CA THR A 52 -5.51 -21.29 -21.04
C THR A 52 -5.73 -19.83 -21.44
N ALA A 53 -6.62 -19.12 -20.76
CA ALA A 53 -6.86 -17.68 -21.00
C ALA A 53 -5.60 -16.86 -20.73
N VAL A 54 -4.87 -17.15 -19.64
CA VAL A 54 -3.59 -16.48 -19.31
C VAL A 54 -2.54 -16.75 -20.40
N LYS A 55 -2.40 -18.01 -20.81
CA LYS A 55 -1.43 -18.39 -21.87
C LYS A 55 -1.74 -17.72 -23.20
N GLN A 56 -3.01 -17.65 -23.57
CA GLN A 56 -3.43 -16.96 -24.79
C GLN A 56 -3.14 -15.46 -24.71
N ALA A 57 -3.54 -14.81 -23.61
CA ALA A 57 -3.27 -13.37 -23.40
C ALA A 57 -1.76 -13.06 -23.40
N ALA A 58 -0.95 -13.92 -22.83
CA ALA A 58 0.50 -13.77 -22.84
C ALA A 58 1.08 -13.94 -24.25
N ALA A 59 0.59 -14.93 -25.02
CA ALA A 59 0.99 -15.12 -26.43
C ALA A 59 0.63 -13.91 -27.28
N ASP A 60 -0.58 -13.38 -27.13
CA ASP A 60 -1.06 -12.19 -27.83
C ASP A 60 -0.24 -10.93 -27.47
N ALA A 61 0.21 -10.85 -26.23
CA ALA A 61 1.07 -9.77 -25.75
C ALA A 61 2.58 -9.98 -26.04
N GLY A 62 2.98 -11.14 -26.56
CA GLY A 62 4.39 -11.50 -26.80
C GLY A 62 5.21 -11.67 -25.52
N VAL A 63 4.57 -12.06 -24.39
CA VAL A 63 5.18 -12.18 -23.08
C VAL A 63 5.45 -13.66 -22.75
N SER A 64 6.69 -14.01 -22.38
CA SER A 64 7.01 -15.34 -21.85
C SER A 64 6.49 -15.50 -20.41
N LEU A 65 5.90 -16.67 -20.15
CA LEU A 65 5.44 -17.08 -18.82
C LEU A 65 6.45 -17.99 -18.09
N ASP A 66 7.67 -18.13 -18.60
CA ASP A 66 8.67 -19.00 -18.00
C ASP A 66 8.98 -18.56 -16.57
N GLY A 67 8.82 -19.49 -15.62
CA GLY A 67 9.04 -19.23 -14.20
C GLY A 67 7.94 -18.41 -13.52
N ILE A 68 6.83 -18.07 -14.21
CA ILE A 68 5.67 -17.39 -13.65
C ILE A 68 4.59 -18.41 -13.30
N GLU A 69 4.18 -18.41 -12.04
CA GLU A 69 3.15 -19.32 -11.55
C GLU A 69 1.75 -18.82 -11.94
N ILE A 70 0.87 -19.75 -12.33
CA ILE A 70 -0.55 -19.48 -12.60
C ILE A 70 -1.37 -20.26 -11.59
N MET A 71 -2.16 -19.58 -10.81
CA MET A 71 -3.14 -20.17 -9.90
C MET A 71 -4.55 -20.00 -10.45
N THR A 72 -5.22 -21.13 -10.63
CA THR A 72 -6.61 -21.17 -11.07
C THR A 72 -7.54 -21.07 -9.87
N MET A 73 -8.56 -20.26 -10.00
CA MET A 73 -9.62 -20.21 -9.00
C MET A 73 -10.34 -21.56 -8.98
N PRO A 74 -10.53 -22.16 -7.81
CA PRO A 74 -11.35 -23.36 -7.72
C PRO A 74 -12.80 -23.04 -8.08
N HIS A 75 -13.44 -23.93 -8.84
CA HIS A 75 -14.85 -23.80 -9.23
C HIS A 75 -15.84 -23.92 -8.06
N GLN A 76 -15.39 -24.11 -6.85
CA GLN A 76 -16.22 -24.22 -5.65
C GLN A 76 -16.37 -22.86 -4.98
N HIS A 77 -17.60 -22.56 -4.54
CA HIS A 77 -17.90 -21.36 -3.74
C HIS A 77 -17.03 -21.33 -2.47
N TYR A 78 -16.16 -20.33 -2.37
CA TYR A 78 -15.47 -20.07 -1.11
C TYR A 78 -16.46 -19.45 -0.14
N THR A 79 -16.63 -20.10 1.00
CA THR A 79 -17.28 -19.45 2.14
C THR A 79 -16.24 -18.54 2.78
N LEU A 80 -16.36 -17.25 2.55
CA LEU A 80 -15.58 -16.26 3.27
C LEU A 80 -15.87 -16.33 4.77
N PRO A 81 -14.97 -15.92 5.65
CA PRO A 81 -15.24 -15.79 7.09
C PRO A 81 -16.49 -14.93 7.39
N THR A 82 -16.95 -14.15 6.41
CA THR A 82 -18.11 -13.25 6.48
C THR A 82 -19.39 -13.80 5.88
N ASN A 83 -19.50 -15.11 5.59
CA ASN A 83 -20.67 -15.75 4.95
C ASN A 83 -21.06 -15.17 3.57
N THR A 84 -20.16 -14.49 2.87
CA THR A 84 -20.37 -13.98 1.52
C THR A 84 -19.72 -14.91 0.50
N THR A 85 -20.48 -15.42 -0.47
CA THR A 85 -19.98 -16.14 -1.63
C THR A 85 -19.53 -15.10 -2.68
N ASP A 86 -18.24 -14.80 -2.72
CA ASP A 86 -17.64 -13.99 -3.78
C ASP A 86 -16.57 -14.85 -4.47
N THR A 87 -16.77 -15.14 -5.74
CA THR A 87 -15.90 -16.01 -6.55
C THR A 87 -14.97 -15.23 -7.45
N SER A 88 -14.75 -13.93 -7.19
CA SER A 88 -13.87 -13.11 -8.01
C SER A 88 -12.39 -13.47 -7.82
N SER A 89 -11.60 -13.28 -8.88
CA SER A 89 -10.13 -13.41 -8.84
C SER A 89 -9.51 -12.54 -7.74
N LEU A 90 -10.11 -11.37 -7.52
CA LEU A 90 -9.70 -10.42 -6.49
C LEU A 90 -9.87 -10.99 -5.07
N THR A 91 -11.02 -11.61 -4.79
CA THR A 91 -11.29 -12.25 -3.50
C THR A 91 -10.39 -13.47 -3.29
N TYR A 92 -10.14 -14.25 -4.33
CA TYR A 92 -9.25 -15.39 -4.25
C TYR A 92 -7.79 -14.95 -4.00
N ALA A 93 -7.30 -13.92 -4.69
CA ALA A 93 -5.98 -13.36 -4.43
C ALA A 93 -5.83 -12.84 -2.99
N ALA A 94 -6.87 -12.18 -2.46
CA ALA A 94 -6.89 -11.76 -1.06
C ALA A 94 -6.84 -12.95 -0.08
N GLN A 95 -7.46 -14.09 -0.42
CA GLN A 95 -7.35 -15.32 0.37
C GLN A 95 -5.95 -15.94 0.34
N LEU A 96 -5.27 -15.91 -0.81
CA LEU A 96 -3.88 -16.36 -0.90
C LEU A 96 -2.98 -15.54 0.04
N LEU A 97 -3.25 -14.25 0.16
CA LEU A 97 -2.57 -13.37 1.11
C LEU A 97 -2.94 -13.70 2.56
N HIS A 98 -4.24 -13.83 2.86
CA HIS A 98 -4.72 -14.17 4.20
C HIS A 98 -4.13 -15.49 4.73
N ASN A 99 -4.03 -16.50 3.88
CA ASN A 99 -3.52 -17.83 4.21
C ASN A 99 -1.97 -17.91 4.20
N GLY A 100 -1.26 -16.81 3.91
CA GLY A 100 0.20 -16.80 3.83
C GLY A 100 0.77 -17.55 2.61
N THR A 101 -0.07 -17.87 1.61
CA THR A 101 0.39 -18.47 0.36
C THR A 101 1.12 -17.43 -0.49
N CYS A 102 0.68 -16.18 -0.46
CA CYS A 102 1.37 -15.02 -1.04
C CYS A 102 1.69 -14.00 0.05
N ASP A 103 2.77 -13.24 -0.17
CA ASP A 103 3.25 -12.21 0.75
C ASP A 103 2.55 -10.86 0.52
N ALA A 104 2.08 -10.63 -0.72
CA ALA A 104 1.40 -9.41 -1.13
C ALA A 104 0.41 -9.67 -2.27
N MET A 105 -0.46 -8.69 -2.53
CA MET A 105 -1.36 -8.63 -3.67
C MET A 105 -1.24 -7.26 -4.34
N VAL A 106 -1.19 -7.24 -5.67
CA VAL A 106 -1.26 -6.00 -6.48
C VAL A 106 -2.45 -6.13 -7.42
N ALA A 107 -3.35 -5.16 -7.36
CA ALA A 107 -4.60 -5.14 -8.11
C ALA A 107 -5.06 -3.69 -8.40
N GLY A 108 -5.97 -3.53 -9.36
CA GLY A 108 -6.64 -2.25 -9.60
C GLY A 108 -6.46 -1.70 -11.02
N ILE A 109 -6.00 -2.52 -11.97
CA ILE A 109 -5.95 -2.11 -13.38
C ILE A 109 -7.33 -2.32 -14.05
N ASP A 110 -7.99 -3.43 -13.75
CA ASP A 110 -9.31 -3.78 -14.28
C ASP A 110 -10.42 -3.62 -13.20
N HIS A 111 -10.03 -3.51 -11.93
CA HIS A 111 -10.96 -3.38 -10.81
C HIS A 111 -10.94 -1.96 -10.23
N PRO A 112 -12.09 -1.39 -9.90
CA PRO A 112 -12.13 -0.10 -9.22
C PRO A 112 -11.54 -0.22 -7.80
N THR A 113 -10.91 0.85 -7.32
CA THR A 113 -10.27 0.92 -5.99
C THR A 113 -11.18 0.42 -4.87
N THR A 114 -12.48 0.75 -4.93
CA THR A 114 -13.47 0.32 -3.93
C THR A 114 -13.66 -1.20 -3.86
N ALA A 115 -13.52 -1.91 -4.99
CA ALA A 115 -13.58 -3.38 -5.01
C ALA A 115 -12.33 -3.98 -4.39
N VAL A 116 -11.14 -3.46 -4.73
CA VAL A 116 -9.86 -3.89 -4.16
C VAL A 116 -9.84 -3.71 -2.65
N LEU A 117 -10.22 -2.53 -2.16
CA LEU A 117 -10.28 -2.24 -0.73
C LEU A 117 -11.30 -3.12 0.00
N ARG A 118 -12.46 -3.36 -0.63
CA ARG A 118 -13.48 -4.24 -0.06
C ARG A 118 -12.97 -5.68 0.11
N ALA A 119 -12.30 -6.23 -0.91
CA ALA A 119 -11.72 -7.56 -0.83
C ALA A 119 -10.64 -7.62 0.26
N ALA A 120 -9.73 -6.66 0.30
CA ALA A 120 -8.69 -6.58 1.32
C ALA A 120 -9.27 -6.51 2.74
N LEU A 121 -10.21 -5.60 3.01
CA LEU A 121 -10.82 -5.44 4.34
C LEU A 121 -11.68 -6.62 4.77
N LYS A 122 -12.40 -7.26 3.84
CA LYS A 122 -13.27 -8.41 4.17
C LYS A 122 -12.50 -9.70 4.37
N VAL A 123 -11.45 -9.93 3.60
CA VAL A 123 -10.72 -11.20 3.56
C VAL A 123 -9.47 -11.15 4.44
N VAL A 124 -8.63 -10.13 4.26
CA VAL A 124 -7.40 -9.97 5.05
C VAL A 124 -7.69 -9.33 6.40
N GLY A 125 -8.53 -8.29 6.41
CA GLY A 125 -8.89 -7.56 7.61
C GLY A 125 -7.83 -6.56 8.05
N LEU A 126 -8.03 -5.97 9.22
CA LEU A 126 -7.09 -5.08 9.87
C LEU A 126 -6.11 -5.89 10.75
N ALA A 127 -4.90 -5.41 10.86
CA ALA A 127 -3.94 -5.99 11.79
C ALA A 127 -4.43 -5.87 13.25
N PRO A 128 -4.05 -6.79 14.15
CA PRO A 128 -4.45 -6.72 15.55
C PRO A 128 -4.11 -5.37 16.18
N GLY A 129 -5.09 -4.77 16.86
CA GLY A 129 -4.96 -3.45 17.50
C GLY A 129 -5.11 -2.24 16.56
N VAL A 130 -5.17 -2.46 15.25
CA VAL A 130 -5.41 -1.38 14.27
C VAL A 130 -6.91 -1.13 14.14
N ARG A 131 -7.35 0.10 14.33
CA ARG A 131 -8.76 0.52 14.21
C ARG A 131 -9.08 1.20 12.87
N TYR A 132 -8.07 1.76 12.22
CA TYR A 132 -8.21 2.50 10.96
C TYR A 132 -7.28 1.92 9.92
N ALA A 133 -7.82 1.52 8.77
CA ALA A 133 -7.01 1.27 7.59
C ALA A 133 -6.59 2.62 7.01
N SER A 134 -5.36 2.73 6.56
CA SER A 134 -4.86 3.90 5.86
C SER A 134 -4.03 3.50 4.64
N SER A 135 -3.87 4.44 3.74
CA SER A 135 -3.06 4.29 2.54
C SER A 135 -2.00 5.37 2.45
N PHE A 136 -0.92 5.10 1.73
CA PHE A 136 0.10 6.11 1.49
C PHE A 136 0.75 5.96 0.12
N PHE A 137 1.29 7.07 -0.38
CA PHE A 137 2.23 7.09 -1.49
C PHE A 137 3.65 7.26 -0.97
N VAL A 138 4.58 6.54 -1.60
CA VAL A 138 6.01 6.89 -1.53
C VAL A 138 6.30 7.81 -2.70
N MET A 139 6.62 9.07 -2.39
CA MET A 139 6.88 10.11 -3.37
C MET A 139 8.39 10.27 -3.55
N ASP A 140 8.87 10.06 -4.78
CA ASP A 140 10.25 10.40 -5.16
C ASP A 140 10.31 11.87 -5.58
N THR A 141 11.00 12.68 -4.78
CA THR A 141 11.12 14.13 -4.97
C THR A 141 12.59 14.50 -5.20
N PRO A 142 13.13 14.30 -6.40
CA PRO A 142 14.57 14.33 -6.68
C PRO A 142 15.25 15.70 -6.43
N HIS A 143 14.46 16.78 -6.35
CA HIS A 143 14.96 18.14 -6.08
C HIS A 143 14.77 18.58 -4.62
N PHE A 144 14.35 17.67 -3.76
CA PHE A 144 14.18 17.94 -2.34
C PHE A 144 15.22 17.16 -1.53
N ALA A 145 16.11 17.86 -0.85
CA ALA A 145 17.18 17.25 -0.06
C ALA A 145 16.71 16.66 1.28
N GLY A 146 15.43 16.84 1.64
CA GLY A 146 14.84 16.31 2.88
C GLY A 146 14.23 14.92 2.69
N GLY A 147 13.53 14.45 3.72
CA GLY A 147 12.99 13.10 3.76
C GLY A 147 14.10 12.06 3.84
N GLU A 148 13.89 10.90 3.23
CA GLU A 148 14.89 9.83 3.13
C GLU A 148 15.51 9.86 1.73
N ASP A 149 16.53 10.68 1.55
CA ASP A 149 17.20 10.93 0.25
C ASP A 149 16.19 11.37 -0.85
N GLY A 150 15.28 12.27 -0.52
CA GLY A 150 14.24 12.75 -1.42
C GLY A 150 12.98 11.91 -1.46
N LEU A 151 12.90 10.79 -0.73
CA LEU A 151 11.67 10.02 -0.58
C LEU A 151 10.83 10.55 0.58
N LEU A 152 9.54 10.69 0.35
CA LEU A 152 8.55 11.12 1.34
C LEU A 152 7.36 10.15 1.33
N ILE A 153 6.75 9.97 2.50
CA ILE A 153 5.44 9.32 2.60
C ILE A 153 4.35 10.38 2.69
N PHE A 154 3.36 10.29 1.81
CA PHE A 154 2.16 11.10 1.83
C PHE A 154 0.96 10.21 2.18
N ALA A 155 0.29 10.51 3.27
CA ALA A 155 -0.87 9.78 3.78
C ALA A 155 -1.94 10.72 4.36
N ASP A 156 -3.18 10.37 4.37
CA ASP A 156 -3.83 9.27 3.69
C ASP A 156 -4.08 9.66 2.22
N CYS A 157 -3.92 8.73 1.31
CA CYS A 157 -4.02 9.04 -0.11
C CYS A 157 -5.29 8.49 -0.78
N GLY A 158 -6.23 7.86 -0.05
CA GLY A 158 -7.44 7.37 -0.70
C GLY A 158 -8.40 6.50 0.11
N MET A 159 -8.16 6.28 1.40
CA MET A 159 -9.07 5.47 2.23
C MET A 159 -10.00 6.30 3.11
N ASN A 160 -9.49 7.38 3.71
CA ASN A 160 -10.22 8.19 4.67
C ASN A 160 -10.42 9.60 4.10
N ILE A 161 -11.65 9.92 3.68
CA ILE A 161 -11.98 11.21 3.04
C ILE A 161 -11.89 12.37 4.04
N ALA A 162 -12.40 12.17 5.26
CA ALA A 162 -12.44 13.17 6.31
C ALA A 162 -12.22 12.51 7.68
N PRO A 163 -10.99 12.12 8.01
CA PRO A 163 -10.72 11.48 9.29
C PRO A 163 -10.94 12.45 10.44
N ASP A 164 -11.50 11.96 11.54
CA ASP A 164 -11.52 12.68 12.81
C ASP A 164 -10.11 12.72 13.44
N ALA A 165 -9.98 13.32 14.61
CA ALA A 165 -8.70 13.45 15.28
C ALA A 165 -8.03 12.08 15.56
N ALA A 166 -8.82 11.11 16.04
CA ALA A 166 -8.33 9.77 16.33
C ALA A 166 -7.90 9.02 15.05
N GLY A 167 -8.68 9.17 13.97
CA GLY A 167 -8.35 8.63 12.66
C GLY A 167 -7.06 9.24 12.09
N LEU A 168 -6.89 10.55 12.20
CA LEU A 168 -5.70 11.24 11.72
C LEU A 168 -4.45 10.87 12.54
N ALA A 169 -4.57 10.71 13.86
CA ALA A 169 -3.50 10.20 14.71
C ALA A 169 -3.11 8.77 14.31
N ALA A 170 -4.09 7.88 14.10
CA ALA A 170 -3.85 6.51 13.66
C ALA A 170 -3.18 6.43 12.27
N ILE A 171 -3.54 7.31 11.33
CA ILE A 171 -2.89 7.43 10.02
C ILE A 171 -1.41 7.82 10.20
N ALA A 172 -1.11 8.80 11.06
CA ALA A 172 0.24 9.23 11.36
C ALA A 172 1.10 8.09 11.93
N GLU A 173 0.56 7.36 12.91
CA GLU A 173 1.20 6.20 13.54
C GLU A 173 1.46 5.06 12.55
N ALA A 174 0.47 4.71 11.73
CA ALA A 174 0.60 3.66 10.71
C ALA A 174 1.63 4.02 9.64
N SER A 175 1.66 5.29 9.22
CA SER A 175 2.64 5.80 8.25
C SER A 175 4.06 5.78 8.82
N ALA A 176 4.24 6.17 10.08
CA ALA A 176 5.51 6.10 10.76
C ALA A 176 6.01 4.65 10.92
N LEU A 177 5.11 3.71 11.26
CA LEU A 177 5.44 2.29 11.32
C LEU A 177 5.88 1.76 9.94
N SER A 178 5.21 2.18 8.88
CA SER A 178 5.56 1.80 7.50
C SER A 178 6.93 2.35 7.10
N ALA A 179 7.23 3.62 7.42
CA ALA A 179 8.55 4.21 7.23
C ALA A 179 9.65 3.44 7.97
N THR A 180 9.39 3.07 9.23
CA THR A 180 10.33 2.26 10.04
C THR A 180 10.60 0.89 9.41
N ARG A 181 9.56 0.23 8.87
CA ARG A 181 9.71 -1.05 8.14
C ARG A 181 10.53 -0.93 6.87
N LEU A 182 10.52 0.24 6.23
CA LEU A 182 11.40 0.57 5.09
C LEU A 182 12.84 0.91 5.53
N GLY A 183 13.14 0.87 6.84
CA GLY A 183 14.45 1.21 7.40
C GLY A 183 14.67 2.72 7.57
N TRP A 184 13.61 3.53 7.49
CA TRP A 184 13.69 4.99 7.63
C TRP A 184 13.50 5.42 9.08
N GLN A 185 13.94 6.64 9.39
CA GLN A 185 13.65 7.28 10.66
C GLN A 185 12.47 8.26 10.49
N PRO A 186 11.25 7.85 10.92
CA PRO A 186 10.06 8.65 10.66
C PRO A 186 10.07 9.96 11.44
N ARG A 187 9.77 11.04 10.72
CA ARG A 187 9.40 12.35 11.25
C ARG A 187 8.10 12.74 10.57
N VAL A 188 7.05 12.94 11.34
CA VAL A 188 5.69 13.13 10.84
C VAL A 188 5.29 14.58 10.99
N ALA A 189 4.78 15.18 9.92
CA ALA A 189 4.15 16.50 9.95
C ALA A 189 2.66 16.34 9.71
N LEU A 190 1.83 16.78 10.63
CA LEU A 190 0.38 16.90 10.46
C LEU A 190 0.07 18.21 9.75
N LEU A 191 -0.35 18.12 8.49
CA LEU A 191 -0.50 19.28 7.63
C LEU A 191 -1.84 19.99 7.82
N SER A 192 -1.80 21.32 7.71
CA SER A 192 -2.95 22.21 7.77
C SER A 192 -2.68 23.47 6.93
N TYR A 193 -3.71 24.27 6.70
CA TYR A 193 -3.53 25.64 6.20
C TYR A 193 -3.02 26.62 7.28
N SER A 194 -2.97 26.19 8.54
CA SER A 194 -2.44 26.92 9.70
C SER A 194 -1.03 26.41 10.04
N THR A 195 -0.19 27.27 10.60
CA THR A 195 1.09 26.91 11.20
C THR A 195 1.11 27.48 12.62
N LEU A 196 1.20 26.60 13.63
CA LEU A 196 1.40 26.92 15.04
C LEU A 196 0.51 28.09 15.54
N GLY A 197 -0.77 28.02 15.26
CA GLY A 197 -1.74 29.01 15.74
C GLY A 197 -1.98 30.19 14.79
N SER A 198 -1.40 30.20 13.60
CA SER A 198 -1.57 31.32 12.64
C SER A 198 -3.01 31.47 12.11
N ALA A 199 -3.83 30.43 12.23
CA ALA A 199 -5.25 30.43 11.89
C ALA A 199 -6.04 29.55 12.85
N GLY A 200 -7.39 29.63 12.79
CA GLY A 200 -8.33 28.82 13.56
C GLY A 200 -9.33 28.11 12.66
N GLY A 201 -10.23 27.33 13.28
CA GLY A 201 -11.30 26.61 12.61
C GLY A 201 -11.32 25.14 12.94
N GLN A 202 -12.43 24.46 12.65
CA GLN A 202 -12.66 23.08 13.08
C GLN A 202 -11.62 22.10 12.52
N SER A 203 -11.18 22.27 11.27
CA SER A 203 -10.16 21.41 10.69
C SER A 203 -8.79 21.58 11.36
N VAL A 204 -8.44 22.81 11.76
CA VAL A 204 -7.21 23.11 12.53
C VAL A 204 -7.27 22.43 13.91
N GLU A 205 -8.40 22.55 14.61
CA GLU A 205 -8.61 21.91 15.91
C GLU A 205 -8.56 20.37 15.81
N THR A 206 -9.07 19.80 14.71
CA THR A 206 -8.94 18.36 14.44
C THR A 206 -7.47 17.95 14.35
N VAL A 207 -6.64 18.71 13.63
CA VAL A 207 -5.20 18.42 13.50
C VAL A 207 -4.47 18.57 14.84
N ARG A 208 -4.77 19.61 15.63
CA ARG A 208 -4.18 19.79 16.97
C ARG A 208 -4.51 18.65 17.92
N ARG A 209 -5.78 18.22 17.91
CA ARG A 209 -6.21 17.06 18.72
C ARG A 209 -5.53 15.78 18.25
N ALA A 210 -5.40 15.57 16.93
CA ALA A 210 -4.69 14.43 16.37
C ALA A 210 -3.21 14.41 16.80
N LEU A 211 -2.56 15.58 16.82
CA LEU A 211 -1.19 15.71 17.34
C LEU A 211 -1.09 15.26 18.81
N ALA A 212 -1.97 15.78 19.65
CA ALA A 212 -1.99 15.42 21.07
C ALA A 212 -2.25 13.91 21.28
N GLU A 213 -3.16 13.31 20.50
CA GLU A 213 -3.44 11.87 20.56
C GLU A 213 -2.25 11.04 20.08
N ALA A 214 -1.62 11.41 18.97
CA ALA A 214 -0.45 10.69 18.43
C ALA A 214 0.74 10.75 19.41
N GLN A 215 0.99 11.90 20.04
CA GLN A 215 2.03 12.07 21.05
C GLN A 215 1.74 11.25 22.34
N ALA A 216 0.48 11.18 22.74
CA ALA A 216 0.06 10.38 23.90
C ALA A 216 0.20 8.87 23.61
N ASN A 217 -0.21 8.41 22.43
CA ASN A 217 -0.16 7.00 22.03
C ASN A 217 1.27 6.53 21.77
N GLN A 218 2.10 7.38 21.16
CA GLN A 218 3.47 7.09 20.74
C GLN A 218 4.45 8.17 21.21
N PRO A 219 4.81 8.24 22.50
CA PRO A 219 5.64 9.33 23.06
C PRO A 219 7.04 9.45 22.43
N LYS A 220 7.51 8.40 21.74
CA LYS A 220 8.81 8.40 21.04
C LYS A 220 8.72 8.80 19.58
N LEU A 221 7.52 8.92 19.03
CA LEU A 221 7.33 9.33 17.64
C LEU A 221 7.61 10.83 17.51
N LEU A 222 8.50 11.17 16.61
CA LEU A 222 8.73 12.56 16.23
C LEU A 222 7.56 13.01 15.34
N VAL A 223 6.56 13.62 15.95
CA VAL A 223 5.38 14.14 15.27
C VAL A 223 5.14 15.59 15.69
N ASP A 224 4.85 16.45 14.71
CA ASP A 224 4.57 17.87 14.94
C ASP A 224 3.42 18.35 14.03
N GLY A 225 2.82 19.47 14.35
CA GLY A 225 1.67 20.08 13.67
C GLY A 225 0.91 21.04 14.59
N GLU A 226 -0.01 21.81 14.10
CA GLU A 226 -0.40 21.91 12.68
C GLU A 226 0.65 22.72 11.91
N LEU A 227 1.01 22.29 10.72
CA LEU A 227 2.01 22.94 9.87
C LEU A 227 1.49 23.10 8.43
N LYS A 228 1.83 24.21 7.77
CA LYS A 228 1.78 24.28 6.31
C LYS A 228 2.91 23.46 5.70
N LEU A 229 2.74 23.00 4.46
CA LEU A 229 3.72 22.17 3.79
C LEU A 229 5.11 22.82 3.69
N ASP A 230 5.16 24.12 3.42
CA ASP A 230 6.40 24.89 3.37
C ASP A 230 7.12 24.89 4.72
N ALA A 231 6.40 25.16 5.83
CA ALA A 231 6.94 25.12 7.17
C ALA A 231 7.40 23.70 7.58
N ALA A 232 6.74 22.65 7.12
CA ALA A 232 7.12 21.28 7.40
C ALA A 232 8.40 20.84 6.64
N ARG A 233 8.72 21.50 5.51
CA ARG A 233 9.83 21.11 4.63
C ARG A 233 11.10 21.91 4.84
N VAL A 234 10.99 23.14 5.29
CA VAL A 234 12.13 24.07 5.42
C VAL A 234 12.48 24.21 6.90
N PRO A 235 13.71 23.86 7.32
CA PRO A 235 14.17 24.15 8.68
C PRO A 235 14.14 25.66 8.93
N THR A 236 13.56 26.07 10.04
CA THR A 236 13.58 27.45 10.54
C THR A 236 14.91 27.76 11.22
#